data_eeaeeed7a1ad6363c158042b3f999953
#
_entry.id   eeaeeed7a1ad6363c158042b3f999953
#
_cell.length_a   1.000
_cell.length_b   1.000
_cell.length_c   1.000
_cell.angle_alpha   90.00
_cell.angle_beta   90.00
_cell.angle_gamma   90.00
#
_symmetry.space_group_name_H-M   'P 1'
#
loop_
_entity.id
_entity.type
_entity.pdbx_description
1 polymer ?
#
loop_
_entity_poly.entity_id
_entity_poly.type
_entity_poly.pdbx_seq_one_letter_code
_entity_poly.pdbx_strand_id
1 'polypeptide(L)'
;IRDAMESRGLGDVHKRQQLLMALNPIHKELKVDILNVSTYQAVSGTGKQAVQELKNQIKDSSASQDIYPKKIAFNVIPQCDIFLENNFTKEEMKLVWETQKILDKNIEVQATCVRVPVINGHSEAVFLRTIKETTREEVIELLNNSSGIKVIDNPESVKYPTPLENANDTEDVFVGRIRSQNIN
;
A
#
# COMPACT_ATOMS: atom_id res chain seq x y z
N ILE A 1 23.23 11.79 -7.28
CA ILE A 1 21.81 11.89 -6.86
C ILE A 1 20.88 11.76 -8.06
N ARG A 2 21.37 11.95 -9.30
CA ARG A 2 20.57 11.79 -10.53
C ARG A 2 20.37 10.34 -10.95
N ASP A 3 21.30 9.45 -10.66
CA ASP A 3 21.33 8.07 -11.15
C ASP A 3 20.38 7.08 -10.44
N ALA A 4 19.76 7.47 -9.33
CA ALA A 4 18.82 6.61 -8.61
C ALA A 4 17.38 6.67 -9.16
N MET A 5 17.10 7.60 -10.08
CA MET A 5 15.75 7.79 -10.64
C MET A 5 15.56 7.17 -12.05
N GLU A 6 16.62 6.76 -12.73
CA GLU A 6 16.53 6.37 -14.14
C GLU A 6 16.38 4.87 -14.43
N SER A 7 16.45 3.99 -13.45
CA SER A 7 16.53 2.54 -13.73
C SER A 7 15.32 1.69 -13.36
N ARG A 8 14.15 2.25 -13.05
CA ARG A 8 13.01 1.42 -12.63
C ARG A 8 11.72 1.84 -13.30
N GLY A 9 11.16 0.89 -14.04
CA GLY A 9 9.97 1.08 -14.86
C GLY A 9 8.79 1.72 -14.10
N LEU A 10 7.94 2.39 -14.84
CA LEU A 10 6.74 3.13 -14.39
C LEU A 10 5.87 2.42 -13.35
N GLY A 11 5.93 1.08 -13.26
CA GLY A 11 5.18 0.30 -12.27
C GLY A 11 5.62 0.47 -10.81
N ASP A 12 6.85 0.87 -10.55
CA ASP A 12 7.38 1.01 -9.16
C ASP A 12 7.06 2.37 -8.54
N VAL A 13 6.91 3.40 -9.37
CA VAL A 13 6.59 4.78 -8.93
C VAL A 13 5.14 4.85 -8.43
N HIS A 14 4.21 4.16 -9.09
CA HIS A 14 2.79 4.17 -8.72
C HIS A 14 2.49 3.50 -7.38
N LYS A 15 3.27 2.50 -6.97
CA LYS A 15 3.05 1.73 -5.73
C LYS A 15 3.32 2.51 -4.45
N ARG A 16 4.25 3.48 -4.52
CA ARG A 16 4.73 4.25 -3.37
C ARG A 16 4.00 5.57 -3.24
N GLN A 17 3.49 6.06 -4.36
CA GLN A 17 2.76 7.32 -4.40
C GLN A 17 1.41 7.24 -3.72
N GLN A 18 0.71 6.08 -3.75
CA GLN A 18 -0.63 5.97 -3.18
C GLN A 18 -0.65 6.25 -1.67
N LEU A 19 0.26 5.62 -0.89
CA LEU A 19 0.38 5.88 0.54
C LEU A 19 0.68 7.35 0.83
N LEU A 20 1.69 7.89 0.17
CA LEU A 20 2.13 9.26 0.39
C LEU A 20 1.11 10.29 -0.12
N MET A 21 0.37 9.98 -1.17
CA MET A 21 -0.73 10.84 -1.63
C MET A 21 -1.81 10.98 -0.55
N ALA A 22 -2.21 9.87 0.07
CA ALA A 22 -3.21 9.90 1.13
C ALA A 22 -2.66 10.50 2.45
N LEU A 23 -1.39 10.24 2.79
CA LEU A 23 -0.78 10.74 4.02
C LEU A 23 -0.44 12.23 3.98
N ASN A 24 -0.07 12.77 2.82
CA ASN A 24 0.41 14.14 2.70
C ASN A 24 -0.61 15.20 3.20
N PRO A 25 -1.89 15.19 2.78
CA PRO A 25 -2.88 16.13 3.32
C PRO A 25 -3.08 15.95 4.83
N ILE A 26 -3.11 14.71 5.32
CA ILE A 26 -3.24 14.43 6.74
C ILE A 26 -2.04 14.94 7.51
N HIS A 27 -0.81 14.66 7.06
CA HIS A 27 0.41 15.10 7.74
C HIS A 27 0.56 16.63 7.73
N LYS A 28 0.20 17.30 6.64
CA LYS A 28 0.25 18.78 6.56
C LYS A 28 -0.57 19.45 7.65
N GLU A 29 -1.79 18.97 7.86
CA GLU A 29 -2.73 19.57 8.80
C GLU A 29 -2.61 19.04 10.22
N LEU A 30 -2.43 17.73 10.38
CA LEU A 30 -2.57 17.04 11.65
C LEU A 30 -1.24 16.55 12.25
N LYS A 31 -0.15 16.53 11.45
CA LYS A 31 1.18 16.08 11.87
C LYS A 31 1.18 14.62 12.31
N VAL A 32 1.35 13.72 11.37
CA VAL A 32 1.56 12.29 11.64
C VAL A 32 2.93 12.11 12.31
N ASP A 33 2.97 11.37 13.41
CA ASP A 33 4.20 11.01 14.15
C ASP A 33 4.46 9.49 14.16
N ILE A 34 3.41 8.65 14.09
CA ILE A 34 3.54 7.19 13.96
C ILE A 34 2.76 6.72 12.75
N LEU A 35 3.36 5.83 11.99
CA LEU A 35 2.78 5.17 10.84
C LEU A 35 3.07 3.67 10.88
N ASN A 36 2.05 2.85 11.04
CA ASN A 36 2.14 1.41 10.84
C ASN A 36 1.36 1.03 9.59
N VAL A 37 2.01 0.37 8.64
CA VAL A 37 1.42 0.01 7.36
C VAL A 37 1.66 -1.46 7.03
N SER A 38 0.59 -2.16 6.67
CA SER A 38 0.67 -3.47 6.05
C SER A 38 0.18 -3.37 4.62
N THR A 39 1.03 -3.73 3.66
CA THR A 39 0.67 -3.69 2.25
C THR A 39 0.20 -5.05 1.76
N TYR A 40 -0.81 -5.08 0.91
CA TYR A 40 -1.30 -6.25 0.19
C TYR A 40 -1.02 -6.04 -1.30
N GLN A 41 0.14 -6.55 -1.73
CA GLN A 41 0.66 -6.24 -3.05
C GLN A 41 0.23 -7.26 -4.09
N ALA A 42 -0.40 -6.78 -5.16
CA ALA A 42 -0.81 -7.58 -6.30
C ALA A 42 0.39 -8.14 -7.09
N VAL A 43 0.21 -9.28 -7.74
CA VAL A 43 1.28 -9.97 -8.49
C VAL A 43 1.76 -9.21 -9.72
N SER A 44 0.92 -8.35 -10.33
CA SER A 44 1.32 -7.54 -11.49
C SER A 44 2.55 -6.67 -11.22
N GLY A 45 2.75 -6.30 -9.95
CA GLY A 45 3.91 -5.56 -9.51
C GLY A 45 5.24 -6.28 -9.67
N THR A 46 5.24 -7.60 -9.76
CA THR A 46 6.43 -8.42 -10.04
C THR A 46 6.59 -8.67 -11.55
N GLY A 47 5.57 -8.36 -12.35
CA GLY A 47 5.62 -8.46 -13.80
C GLY A 47 4.71 -9.54 -14.39
N LYS A 48 4.72 -9.62 -15.73
CA LYS A 48 3.82 -10.53 -16.48
C LYS A 48 4.01 -12.01 -16.12
N GLN A 49 5.23 -12.43 -15.83
CA GLN A 49 5.53 -13.82 -15.47
C GLN A 49 4.89 -14.22 -14.13
N ALA A 50 4.87 -13.31 -13.15
CA ALA A 50 4.21 -13.55 -11.86
C ALA A 50 2.69 -13.67 -12.00
N VAL A 51 2.09 -12.86 -12.88
CA VAL A 51 0.66 -12.99 -13.23
C VAL A 51 0.38 -14.34 -13.89
N GLN A 52 1.27 -14.79 -14.78
CA GLN A 52 1.09 -16.08 -15.43
C GLN A 52 1.29 -17.25 -14.45
N GLU A 53 2.26 -17.16 -13.56
CA GLU A 53 2.49 -18.14 -12.49
C GLU A 53 1.24 -18.28 -11.61
N LEU A 54 0.65 -17.18 -11.14
CA LEU A 54 -0.60 -17.21 -10.37
C LEU A 54 -1.73 -17.89 -11.16
N LYS A 55 -1.93 -17.52 -12.42
CA LYS A 55 -2.99 -18.10 -13.28
C LYS A 55 -2.79 -19.60 -13.49
N ASN A 56 -1.54 -20.05 -13.67
CA ASN A 56 -1.22 -21.46 -13.83
C ASN A 56 -1.50 -22.24 -12.55
N GLN A 57 -1.06 -21.72 -11.40
CA GLN A 57 -1.26 -22.35 -10.09
C GLN A 57 -2.76 -22.42 -9.69
N ILE A 58 -3.59 -21.47 -10.13
CA ILE A 58 -5.05 -21.54 -9.92
C ILE A 58 -5.68 -22.67 -10.74
N LYS A 59 -5.19 -22.91 -11.97
CA LYS A 59 -5.70 -23.98 -12.84
C LYS A 59 -5.20 -25.35 -12.45
N ASP A 60 -3.94 -25.41 -12.02
CA ASP A 60 -3.25 -26.66 -11.67
C ASP A 60 -2.39 -26.43 -10.43
N SER A 61 -2.78 -27.06 -9.33
CA SER A 61 -2.04 -26.97 -8.06
C SER A 61 -0.62 -27.56 -8.13
N SER A 62 -0.31 -28.37 -9.15
CA SER A 62 1.03 -28.91 -9.40
C SER A 62 1.92 -27.99 -10.24
N ALA A 63 1.38 -26.87 -10.77
CA ALA A 63 2.15 -25.92 -11.57
C ALA A 63 3.37 -25.37 -10.83
N SER A 64 4.39 -25.03 -11.61
CA SER A 64 5.69 -24.57 -11.10
C SER A 64 5.59 -23.30 -10.22
N GLN A 65 6.65 -23.11 -9.45
CA GLN A 65 6.86 -22.01 -8.53
C GLN A 65 8.23 -21.42 -8.84
N ASP A 66 8.30 -20.51 -9.81
CA ASP A 66 9.56 -20.03 -10.37
C ASP A 66 9.84 -18.56 -9.99
N ILE A 67 8.80 -17.80 -9.69
CA ILE A 67 8.90 -16.36 -9.44
C ILE A 67 8.91 -16.04 -7.95
N TYR A 68 8.05 -16.70 -7.19
CA TYR A 68 7.93 -16.48 -5.74
C TYR A 68 8.58 -17.59 -4.93
N PRO A 69 9.08 -17.31 -3.72
CA PRO A 69 9.70 -18.33 -2.86
C PRO A 69 8.70 -19.37 -2.32
N LYS A 70 7.41 -19.08 -2.43
CA LYS A 70 6.28 -19.94 -2.04
C LYS A 70 5.18 -19.85 -3.08
N LYS A 71 4.31 -20.87 -3.17
CA LYS A 71 3.12 -20.80 -4.01
C LYS A 71 2.27 -19.59 -3.63
N ILE A 72 1.84 -18.85 -4.65
CA ILE A 72 1.05 -17.64 -4.45
C ILE A 72 -0.45 -17.89 -4.54
N ALA A 73 -0.89 -18.87 -5.34
CA ALA A 73 -2.31 -19.19 -5.44
C ALA A 73 -2.87 -19.64 -4.08
N PHE A 74 -3.96 -19.01 -3.65
CA PHE A 74 -4.65 -19.26 -2.37
C PHE A 74 -3.76 -19.06 -1.14
N ASN A 75 -2.73 -18.22 -1.25
CA ASN A 75 -1.76 -17.98 -0.19
C ASN A 75 -1.42 -16.50 -0.06
N VAL A 76 -0.83 -16.12 1.07
CA VAL A 76 -0.21 -14.82 1.31
C VAL A 76 1.26 -15.02 1.66
N ILE A 77 2.14 -14.22 1.06
CA ILE A 77 3.59 -14.35 1.23
C ILE A 77 4.10 -13.08 1.90
N PRO A 78 4.53 -13.12 3.18
CA PRO A 78 5.03 -11.95 3.91
C PRO A 78 6.46 -11.61 3.49
N GLN A 79 6.66 -11.45 2.20
CA GLN A 79 7.94 -11.10 1.60
C GLN A 79 7.73 -10.40 0.26
N CYS A 80 8.18 -9.16 0.15
CA CYS A 80 8.29 -8.43 -1.10
C CYS A 80 9.74 -7.92 -1.20
N ASP A 81 10.46 -8.33 -2.28
CA ASP A 81 11.89 -8.10 -2.45
C ASP A 81 12.76 -8.96 -1.51
N ILE A 82 14.07 -8.73 -1.44
CA ILE A 82 15.06 -9.47 -0.65
C ILE A 82 15.05 -9.02 0.82
N PHE A 83 15.41 -9.93 1.73
CA PHE A 83 15.69 -9.57 3.11
C PHE A 83 17.03 -8.84 3.25
N LEU A 84 17.06 -7.87 4.14
CA LEU A 84 18.25 -7.13 4.56
C LEU A 84 18.79 -7.68 5.88
N GLU A 85 19.96 -7.23 6.31
CA GLU A 85 20.62 -7.68 7.54
C GLU A 85 19.79 -7.42 8.82
N ASN A 86 18.90 -6.45 8.79
CA ASN A 86 17.99 -6.11 9.88
C ASN A 86 16.69 -6.93 9.88
N ASN A 87 16.58 -7.97 9.07
CA ASN A 87 15.41 -8.83 8.87
C ASN A 87 14.16 -8.16 8.24
N PHE A 88 14.25 -6.89 7.85
CA PHE A 88 13.25 -6.27 7.01
C PHE A 88 13.51 -6.61 5.54
N THR A 89 12.46 -6.64 4.73
CA THR A 89 12.65 -6.67 3.28
C THR A 89 13.07 -5.29 2.77
N LYS A 90 13.75 -5.27 1.64
CA LYS A 90 14.14 -4.01 0.98
C LYS A 90 12.91 -3.14 0.65
N GLU A 91 11.79 -3.76 0.31
CA GLU A 91 10.53 -3.05 0.04
C GLU A 91 9.97 -2.37 1.30
N GLU A 92 10.03 -3.02 2.46
CA GLU A 92 9.64 -2.43 3.74
C GLU A 92 10.53 -1.24 4.10
N MET A 93 11.83 -1.38 3.96
CA MET A 93 12.76 -0.27 4.23
C MET A 93 12.61 0.90 3.26
N LYS A 94 12.19 0.65 2.02
CA LYS A 94 11.85 1.73 1.09
C LYS A 94 10.65 2.54 1.56
N LEU A 95 9.61 1.89 2.09
CA LEU A 95 8.47 2.60 2.68
C LEU A 95 8.91 3.52 3.83
N VAL A 96 9.78 3.01 4.70
CA VAL A 96 10.37 3.80 5.80
C VAL A 96 11.13 5.01 5.25
N TRP A 97 12.13 4.77 4.41
CA TRP A 97 13.01 5.83 3.91
C TRP A 97 12.28 6.88 3.07
N GLU A 98 11.36 6.46 2.23
CA GLU A 98 10.61 7.36 1.36
C GLU A 98 9.60 8.20 2.15
N THR A 99 8.90 7.62 3.12
CA THR A 99 8.01 8.37 4.02
C THR A 99 8.80 9.44 4.78
N GLN A 100 9.93 9.06 5.37
CA GLN A 100 10.76 9.98 6.12
C GLN A 100 11.40 11.07 5.25
N LYS A 101 11.78 10.74 4.02
CA LYS A 101 12.39 11.69 3.08
C LYS A 101 11.38 12.69 2.50
N ILE A 102 10.16 12.24 2.24
CA ILE A 102 9.15 13.01 1.49
C ILE A 102 8.25 13.80 2.43
N LEU A 103 7.84 13.21 3.55
CA LEU A 103 6.96 13.87 4.52
C LEU A 103 7.75 14.48 5.68
N ASP A 104 8.25 13.66 6.58
CA ASP A 104 9.03 14.13 7.73
C ASP A 104 9.93 13.00 8.26
N LYS A 105 11.22 13.31 8.48
CA LYS A 105 12.22 12.39 9.02
C LYS A 105 11.92 11.88 10.44
N ASN A 106 11.06 12.58 11.17
CA ASN A 106 10.70 12.24 12.55
C ASN A 106 9.51 11.26 12.62
N ILE A 107 8.87 10.93 11.51
CA ILE A 107 7.79 9.93 11.52
C ILE A 107 8.39 8.56 11.83
N GLU A 108 7.89 7.93 12.90
CA GLU A 108 8.19 6.53 13.20
C GLU A 108 7.38 5.64 12.25
N VAL A 109 8.06 4.88 11.40
CA VAL A 109 7.40 4.05 10.39
C VAL A 109 7.69 2.58 10.64
N GLN A 110 6.63 1.77 10.69
CA GLN A 110 6.69 0.32 10.70
C GLN A 110 5.95 -0.22 9.48
N ALA A 111 6.61 -1.05 8.68
CA ALA A 111 6.04 -1.59 7.46
C ALA A 111 6.15 -3.11 7.42
N THR A 112 5.09 -3.76 6.93
CA THR A 112 5.11 -5.18 6.56
C THR A 112 4.55 -5.31 5.14
N CYS A 113 5.34 -5.89 4.24
CA CYS A 113 4.95 -6.04 2.84
C CYS A 113 4.55 -7.48 2.53
N VAL A 114 3.30 -7.67 2.12
CA VAL A 114 2.73 -8.99 1.84
C VAL A 114 2.33 -9.09 0.38
N ARG A 115 2.76 -10.16 -0.30
CA ARG A 115 2.28 -10.51 -1.63
C ARG A 115 0.98 -11.30 -1.52
N VAL A 116 -0.04 -10.90 -2.28
CA VAL A 116 -1.35 -11.53 -2.28
C VAL A 116 -1.76 -12.00 -3.67
N PRO A 117 -2.65 -13.01 -3.80
CA PRO A 117 -3.07 -13.57 -5.08
C PRO A 117 -4.13 -12.68 -5.80
N VAL A 118 -3.82 -11.39 -5.90
CA VAL A 118 -4.58 -10.37 -6.62
C VAL A 118 -3.80 -9.98 -7.86
N ILE A 119 -4.45 -9.87 -9.02
CA ILE A 119 -3.76 -9.61 -10.28
C ILE A 119 -3.28 -8.16 -10.33
N ASN A 120 -4.17 -7.19 -10.12
CA ASN A 120 -3.88 -5.76 -10.20
C ASN A 120 -4.36 -5.01 -8.96
N GLY A 121 -3.74 -3.87 -8.69
CA GLY A 121 -4.10 -2.98 -7.59
C GLY A 121 -3.54 -3.43 -6.24
N HIS A 122 -2.79 -2.56 -5.59
CA HIS A 122 -2.28 -2.78 -4.24
C HIS A 122 -3.27 -2.21 -3.23
N SER A 123 -3.37 -2.85 -2.09
CA SER A 123 -4.11 -2.32 -0.95
C SER A 123 -3.18 -2.15 0.24
N GLU A 124 -3.56 -1.29 1.15
CA GLU A 124 -2.79 -1.00 2.36
C GLU A 124 -3.72 -0.87 3.55
N ALA A 125 -3.39 -1.54 4.63
CA ALA A 125 -3.99 -1.29 5.93
C ALA A 125 -3.06 -0.35 6.70
N VAL A 126 -3.57 0.83 7.02
CA VAL A 126 -2.80 1.91 7.63
C VAL A 126 -3.34 2.23 9.00
N PHE A 127 -2.48 2.19 10.00
CA PHE A 127 -2.69 2.80 11.30
C PHE A 127 -1.74 3.98 11.42
N LEU A 128 -2.26 5.13 11.77
CA LEU A 128 -1.45 6.32 12.02
C LEU A 128 -1.87 7.02 13.32
N ARG A 129 -0.91 7.70 13.93
CA ARG A 129 -1.17 8.62 15.01
C ARG A 129 -0.84 10.03 14.56
N THR A 130 -1.69 10.98 14.92
CA THR A 130 -1.49 12.40 14.68
C THR A 130 -1.18 13.13 15.98
N ILE A 131 -0.36 14.18 15.91
CA ILE A 131 -0.05 15.04 17.06
C ILE A 131 -1.26 15.89 17.42
N LYS A 132 -1.98 16.39 16.41
CA LYS A 132 -3.23 17.12 16.62
C LYS A 132 -4.38 16.13 16.72
N GLU A 133 -5.27 16.35 17.66
CA GLU A 133 -6.53 15.61 17.73
C GLU A 133 -7.35 15.84 16.47
N THR A 134 -8.09 14.83 16.06
CA THR A 134 -8.93 14.89 14.88
C THR A 134 -10.10 13.92 14.98
N THR A 135 -11.12 14.16 14.18
CA THR A 135 -12.27 13.29 14.02
C THR A 135 -12.19 12.52 12.70
N ARG A 136 -12.99 11.46 12.59
CA ARG A 136 -13.16 10.74 11.33
C ARG A 136 -13.63 11.67 10.20
N GLU A 137 -14.58 12.54 10.51
CA GLU A 137 -15.20 13.46 9.58
C GLU A 137 -14.20 14.48 9.03
N GLU A 138 -13.35 15.04 9.86
CA GLU A 138 -12.26 15.94 9.44
C GLU A 138 -11.26 15.24 8.52
N VAL A 139 -10.88 14.00 8.80
CA VAL A 139 -9.99 13.23 7.92
C VAL A 139 -10.66 12.96 6.56
N ILE A 140 -11.95 12.63 6.54
CA ILE A 140 -12.71 12.45 5.29
C ILE A 140 -12.74 13.74 4.48
N GLU A 141 -12.98 14.88 5.13
CA GLU A 141 -13.00 16.18 4.47
C GLU A 141 -11.63 16.54 3.87
N LEU A 142 -10.55 16.35 4.62
CA LEU A 142 -9.17 16.56 4.14
C LEU A 142 -8.87 15.72 2.89
N LEU A 143 -9.27 14.45 2.90
CA LEU A 143 -9.03 13.55 1.79
C LEU A 143 -9.90 13.89 0.57
N ASN A 144 -11.17 14.22 0.77
CA ASN A 144 -12.08 14.61 -0.33
C ASN A 144 -11.65 15.93 -1.01
N ASN A 145 -11.00 16.84 -0.26
CA ASN A 145 -10.47 18.08 -0.79
C ASN A 145 -9.09 17.92 -1.48
N SER A 146 -8.56 16.69 -1.51
CA SER A 146 -7.23 16.40 -2.08
C SER A 146 -7.35 15.83 -3.49
N SER A 147 -6.59 16.40 -4.43
CA SER A 147 -6.57 15.94 -5.82
C SER A 147 -6.02 14.51 -5.93
N GLY A 148 -6.63 13.70 -6.79
CA GLY A 148 -6.21 12.31 -7.04
C GLY A 148 -6.61 11.32 -5.93
N ILE A 149 -7.43 11.75 -4.96
CA ILE A 149 -7.94 10.89 -3.89
C ILE A 149 -9.47 10.79 -4.01
N LYS A 150 -9.98 9.59 -3.83
CA LYS A 150 -11.42 9.29 -3.78
C LYS A 150 -11.75 8.53 -2.50
N VAL A 151 -12.63 9.10 -1.68
CA VAL A 151 -13.11 8.43 -0.47
C VAL A 151 -14.36 7.62 -0.80
N ILE A 152 -14.29 6.31 -0.53
CA ILE A 152 -15.42 5.37 -0.59
C ILE A 152 -15.55 4.75 0.79
N ASP A 153 -16.38 5.32 1.65
CA ASP A 153 -16.48 4.91 3.05
C ASP A 153 -17.89 5.04 3.62
N ASN A 154 -18.71 4.05 3.35
CA ASN A 154 -20.03 3.92 3.97
C ASN A 154 -20.22 2.48 4.49
N PRO A 155 -19.89 2.22 5.77
CA PRO A 155 -20.01 0.89 6.37
C PRO A 155 -21.45 0.35 6.40
N GLU A 156 -22.44 1.20 6.58
CA GLU A 156 -23.86 0.80 6.64
C GLU A 156 -24.35 0.20 5.32
N SER A 157 -23.88 0.74 4.21
CA SER A 157 -24.19 0.24 2.87
C SER A 157 -23.10 -0.68 2.30
N VAL A 158 -22.15 -1.13 3.14
CA VAL A 158 -21.04 -2.02 2.76
C VAL A 158 -20.19 -1.45 1.62
N LYS A 159 -20.05 -0.12 1.54
CA LYS A 159 -19.25 0.55 0.51
C LYS A 159 -17.85 0.87 1.04
N TYR A 160 -16.86 0.29 0.41
CA TYR A 160 -15.43 0.50 0.60
C TYR A 160 -14.68 0.14 -0.68
N PRO A 161 -13.47 0.67 -0.91
CA PRO A 161 -12.73 0.35 -2.12
C PRO A 161 -12.13 -1.05 -2.08
N THR A 162 -12.10 -1.69 -3.24
CA THR A 162 -11.37 -2.95 -3.46
C THR A 162 -10.48 -2.85 -4.70
N PRO A 163 -9.35 -3.59 -4.76
CA PRO A 163 -8.50 -3.57 -5.94
C PRO A 163 -9.24 -3.96 -7.22
N LEU A 164 -10.10 -4.95 -7.15
CA LEU A 164 -10.82 -5.48 -8.31
C LEU A 164 -11.80 -4.46 -8.90
N GLU A 165 -12.51 -3.74 -8.04
CA GLU A 165 -13.58 -2.83 -8.46
C GLU A 165 -13.08 -1.42 -8.80
N ASN A 166 -12.01 -0.97 -8.12
CA ASN A 166 -11.66 0.44 -8.15
C ASN A 166 -10.27 0.71 -8.71
N ALA A 167 -9.30 -0.20 -8.59
CA ALA A 167 -7.90 0.09 -8.88
C ALA A 167 -7.46 -0.28 -10.32
N ASN A 168 -8.39 -0.54 -11.21
CA ASN A 168 -8.09 -0.80 -12.62
C ASN A 168 -8.34 0.46 -13.46
N ASP A 169 -7.44 0.73 -14.41
CA ASP A 169 -7.55 1.80 -15.41
C ASP A 169 -7.75 3.22 -14.82
N THR A 170 -7.15 3.49 -13.66
CA THR A 170 -7.22 4.79 -12.99
C THR A 170 -5.88 5.12 -12.31
N GLU A 171 -5.62 6.42 -12.17
CA GLU A 171 -4.51 6.96 -11.38
C GLU A 171 -4.95 7.44 -9.99
N ASP A 172 -6.25 7.36 -9.69
CA ASP A 172 -6.78 7.78 -8.40
C ASP A 172 -6.40 6.81 -7.27
N VAL A 173 -6.17 7.36 -6.10
CA VAL A 173 -6.01 6.62 -4.85
C VAL A 173 -7.35 6.56 -4.13
N PHE A 174 -7.79 5.36 -3.82
CA PHE A 174 -9.05 5.13 -3.13
C PHE A 174 -8.81 4.90 -1.64
N VAL A 175 -9.54 5.62 -0.80
CA VAL A 175 -9.45 5.50 0.65
C VAL A 175 -10.83 5.15 1.21
N GLY A 176 -10.85 4.25 2.17
CA GLY A 176 -12.07 3.87 2.88
C GLY A 176 -11.76 3.17 4.19
N ARG A 177 -12.81 2.78 4.90
CA ARG A 177 -12.70 2.17 6.23
C ARG A 177 -11.99 3.08 7.24
N ILE A 178 -12.21 4.40 7.11
CA ILE A 178 -11.65 5.42 8.01
C ILE A 178 -12.37 5.31 9.37
N ARG A 179 -11.57 5.21 10.44
CA ARG A 179 -12.07 5.12 11.82
C ARG A 179 -11.05 5.68 12.78
N SER A 180 -11.50 6.31 13.84
CA SER A 180 -10.65 6.70 14.96
C SER A 180 -10.68 5.62 16.05
N GLN A 181 -9.60 5.51 16.81
CA GLN A 181 -9.49 4.60 17.96
C GLN A 181 -9.87 5.27 19.29
N ASN A 182 -10.65 6.34 19.28
CA ASN A 182 -11.26 6.82 20.51
C ASN A 182 -12.27 5.76 20.95
N ILE A 183 -11.74 4.70 21.58
CA ILE A 183 -12.52 3.68 22.26
C ILE A 183 -12.86 4.30 23.62
N ASN A 184 -14.01 4.97 23.68
CA ASN A 184 -14.65 5.30 24.94
C ASN A 184 -15.45 4.10 25.41
#